data_b93281b573bb0dd4a83ffe5dd2cd0107
#
_entry.id   b93281b573bb0dd4a83ffe5dd2cd0107
#
_cell.length_a   1.000
_cell.length_b   1.000
_cell.length_c   1.000
_cell.angle_alpha   90.00
_cell.angle_beta   90.00
_cell.angle_gamma   90.00
#
_symmetry.space_group_name_H-M   'P 1'
#
loop_
_entity.id
_entity.type
_entity.pdbx_description
1 polymer ?
#
loop_
_entity_poly.entity_id
_entity_poly.type
_entity_poly.pdbx_seq_one_letter_code
_entity_poly.pdbx_strand_id
1 'polypeptide(L)'
;MTADDRIKLEPSWKEALRAEFDQPYMSELREFLRQEHAAGKEIYPPGPMIFNALNSTPLDKVKVVILGQDPYHGPGQAHGLCFSVQPGVPAPPSLVNIYKELKRDLNIDIPNHGYLQSWADQGVLCLLYTSPSPRDKRQS
;
A
#
# COMPACT_ATOMS: atom_id res chain seq x y z
N MET A 1 27.65 -7.42 -3.04
CA MET A 1 26.22 -7.10 -3.15
C MET A 1 25.83 -6.17 -2.01
N THR A 2 25.38 -4.98 -2.34
CA THR A 2 24.92 -4.02 -1.34
C THR A 2 23.51 -4.34 -0.89
N ALA A 3 23.06 -3.74 0.24
CA ALA A 3 21.67 -3.88 0.67
C ALA A 3 20.70 -3.41 -0.42
N ASP A 4 21.11 -2.41 -1.18
CA ASP A 4 20.35 -1.85 -2.28
C ASP A 4 20.02 -2.89 -3.35
N ASP A 5 20.96 -3.79 -3.63
CA ASP A 5 20.76 -4.82 -4.66
C ASP A 5 19.72 -5.87 -4.27
N ARG A 6 19.37 -5.98 -3.00
CA ARG A 6 18.39 -6.94 -2.51
C ARG A 6 16.97 -6.37 -2.50
N ILE A 7 16.83 -5.07 -2.68
CA ILE A 7 15.53 -4.40 -2.63
C ILE A 7 14.88 -4.52 -4.00
N LYS A 8 13.74 -5.21 -4.05
CA LYS A 8 12.98 -5.39 -5.29
C LYS A 8 11.97 -4.25 -5.44
N LEU A 9 12.46 -3.14 -5.94
CA LEU A 9 11.67 -1.93 -6.11
C LEU A 9 11.85 -1.43 -7.55
N GLU A 10 10.79 -0.87 -8.11
CA GLU A 10 10.81 -0.30 -9.44
C GLU A 10 11.95 0.73 -9.55
N PRO A 11 12.73 0.72 -10.65
CA PRO A 11 13.98 1.50 -10.71
C PRO A 11 13.86 3.00 -10.45
N SER A 12 12.81 3.67 -10.94
CA SER A 12 12.66 5.11 -10.73
C SER A 12 12.47 5.46 -9.26
N TRP A 13 11.70 4.64 -8.53
CA TRP A 13 11.52 4.81 -7.10
C TRP A 13 12.75 4.42 -6.31
N LYS A 14 13.43 3.35 -6.73
CA LYS A 14 14.64 2.90 -6.07
C LYS A 14 15.71 3.99 -6.10
N GLU A 15 15.86 4.66 -7.24
CA GLU A 15 16.79 5.77 -7.38
C GLU A 15 16.39 6.97 -6.52
N ALA A 16 15.11 7.34 -6.56
CA ALA A 16 14.60 8.48 -5.80
C ALA A 16 14.70 8.29 -4.29
N LEU A 17 14.54 7.04 -3.82
CA LEU A 17 14.47 6.73 -2.39
C LEU A 17 15.76 6.09 -1.87
N ARG A 18 16.82 6.04 -2.67
CA ARG A 18 18.06 5.36 -2.31
C ARG A 18 18.58 5.80 -0.94
N ALA A 19 18.63 7.11 -0.70
CA ALA A 19 19.15 7.65 0.55
C ALA A 19 18.31 7.22 1.76
N GLU A 20 17.02 7.01 1.57
CA GLU A 20 16.12 6.57 2.64
C GLU A 20 16.43 5.14 3.10
N PHE A 21 16.82 4.27 2.17
CA PHE A 21 17.15 2.90 2.52
C PHE A 21 18.43 2.77 3.34
N ASP A 22 19.27 3.81 3.35
CA ASP A 22 20.50 3.86 4.13
C ASP A 22 20.31 4.52 5.51
N GLN A 23 19.12 5.03 5.80
CA GLN A 23 18.86 5.71 7.07
C GLN A 23 18.70 4.71 8.22
N PRO A 24 19.08 5.11 9.47
CA PRO A 24 18.94 4.23 10.62
C PRO A 24 17.52 3.70 10.82
N TYR A 25 16.49 4.52 10.60
CA TYR A 25 15.12 4.08 10.81
C TYR A 25 14.77 2.90 9.88
N MET A 26 15.34 2.86 8.69
CA MET A 26 15.10 1.77 7.74
C MET A 26 15.75 0.47 8.22
N SER A 27 16.96 0.56 8.79
CA SER A 27 17.61 -0.61 9.39
C SER A 27 16.81 -1.13 10.58
N GLU A 28 16.29 -0.24 11.40
CA GLU A 28 15.47 -0.59 12.56
C GLU A 28 14.17 -1.27 12.11
N LEU A 29 13.55 -0.77 11.05
CA LEU A 29 12.33 -1.36 10.50
C LEU A 29 12.58 -2.76 9.96
N ARG A 30 13.68 -2.95 9.21
CA ARG A 30 14.04 -4.27 8.69
C ARG A 30 14.25 -5.28 9.82
N GLU A 31 14.95 -4.87 10.86
CA GLU A 31 15.18 -5.73 12.03
C GLU A 31 13.87 -6.05 12.75
N PHE A 32 13.00 -5.07 12.90
CA PHE A 32 11.69 -5.26 13.51
C PHE A 32 10.87 -6.30 12.73
N LEU A 33 10.82 -6.17 11.41
CA LEU A 33 10.08 -7.12 10.55
C LEU A 33 10.68 -8.52 10.63
N ARG A 34 12.00 -8.61 10.66
CA ARG A 34 12.70 -9.90 10.79
C ARG A 34 12.31 -10.58 12.11
N GLN A 35 12.28 -9.83 13.20
CA GLN A 35 11.90 -10.36 14.51
C GLN A 35 10.44 -10.78 14.55
N GLU A 36 9.54 -10.02 13.93
CA GLU A 36 8.12 -10.38 13.86
C GLU A 36 7.91 -11.68 13.08
N HIS A 37 8.62 -11.86 11.97
CA HIS A 37 8.58 -13.11 11.22
C HIS A 37 9.11 -14.27 12.05
N ALA A 38 10.22 -14.08 12.74
CA ALA A 38 10.84 -15.11 13.57
C ALA A 38 9.92 -15.51 14.73
N ALA A 39 9.09 -14.58 15.21
CA ALA A 39 8.12 -14.85 16.26
C ALA A 39 6.85 -15.56 15.76
N GLY A 40 6.76 -15.84 14.46
CA GLY A 40 5.63 -16.53 13.87
C GLY A 40 4.41 -15.66 13.61
N LYS A 41 4.56 -14.35 13.69
CA LYS A 41 3.45 -13.42 13.43
C LYS A 41 3.24 -13.27 11.93
N GLU A 42 1.97 -13.20 11.55
CA GLU A 42 1.62 -12.92 10.17
C GLU A 42 1.70 -11.40 9.92
N ILE A 43 2.34 -11.04 8.81
CA ILE A 43 2.52 -9.65 8.41
C ILE A 43 1.76 -9.42 7.10
N TYR A 44 0.95 -8.37 7.05
CA TYR A 44 0.16 -8.00 5.88
C TYR A 44 0.63 -6.66 5.33
N PRO A 45 0.73 -6.51 4.01
CA PRO A 45 0.57 -7.52 2.97
C PRO A 45 1.76 -8.48 2.93
N PRO A 46 1.67 -9.59 2.17
CA PRO A 46 2.84 -10.47 1.95
C PRO A 46 4.03 -9.67 1.41
N GLY A 47 5.25 -10.14 1.73
CA GLY A 47 6.48 -9.44 1.37
C GLY A 47 6.54 -8.92 -0.06
N PRO A 48 6.21 -9.73 -1.09
CA PRO A 48 6.23 -9.26 -2.47
C PRO A 48 5.29 -8.09 -2.77
N MET A 49 4.30 -7.84 -1.92
CA MET A 49 3.30 -6.79 -2.12
C MET A 49 3.53 -5.54 -1.29
N ILE A 50 4.57 -5.50 -0.45
CA ILE A 50 4.83 -4.35 0.41
C ILE A 50 5.04 -3.08 -0.42
N PHE A 51 5.78 -3.17 -1.53
CA PHE A 51 6.04 -2.05 -2.40
C PHE A 51 5.13 -2.01 -3.63
N ASN A 52 3.98 -2.69 -3.57
CA ASN A 52 3.10 -2.82 -4.74
C ASN A 52 2.69 -1.47 -5.32
N ALA A 53 2.38 -0.49 -4.48
CA ALA A 53 1.99 0.84 -4.96
C ALA A 53 3.10 1.46 -5.82
N LEU A 54 4.33 1.44 -5.33
CA LEU A 54 5.47 2.00 -6.05
C LEU A 54 5.80 1.20 -7.29
N ASN A 55 5.75 -0.13 -7.20
CA ASN A 55 6.05 -1.00 -8.34
C ASN A 55 4.99 -0.91 -9.44
N SER A 56 3.75 -0.62 -9.08
CA SER A 56 2.65 -0.51 -10.05
C SER A 56 2.59 0.84 -10.74
N THR A 57 3.14 1.88 -10.09
CA THR A 57 3.07 3.25 -10.62
C THR A 57 4.46 3.88 -10.56
N PRO A 58 5.28 3.73 -11.62
CA PRO A 58 6.60 4.38 -11.67
C PRO A 58 6.51 5.88 -11.41
N LEU A 59 7.59 6.46 -10.88
CA LEU A 59 7.59 7.87 -10.45
C LEU A 59 7.17 8.82 -11.56
N ASP A 60 7.61 8.59 -12.78
CA ASP A 60 7.30 9.44 -13.93
C ASP A 60 5.88 9.23 -14.48
N LYS A 61 5.17 8.22 -13.99
CA LYS A 61 3.80 7.92 -14.41
C LYS A 61 2.74 8.38 -13.41
N VAL A 62 3.17 8.87 -12.24
CA VAL A 62 2.24 9.31 -11.20
C VAL A 62 1.45 10.52 -11.68
N LYS A 63 0.12 10.42 -11.64
CA LYS A 63 -0.79 11.51 -11.97
C LYS A 63 -1.55 11.99 -10.74
N VAL A 64 -1.90 11.08 -9.83
CA VAL A 64 -2.66 11.36 -8.62
C VAL A 64 -2.05 10.56 -7.48
N VAL A 65 -1.94 11.16 -6.31
CA VAL A 65 -1.50 10.48 -5.09
C VAL A 65 -2.65 10.42 -4.12
N ILE A 66 -2.98 9.21 -3.65
CA ILE A 66 -3.98 9.00 -2.60
C ILE A 66 -3.24 8.46 -1.39
N LEU A 67 -3.41 9.14 -0.25
CA LEU A 67 -2.86 8.69 1.02
C LEU A 67 -4.00 8.16 1.87
N GLY A 68 -3.95 6.88 2.19
CA GLY A 68 -5.00 6.23 2.95
C GLY A 68 -4.46 5.53 4.18
N GLN A 69 -5.28 5.48 5.21
CA GLN A 69 -4.97 4.72 6.41
C GLN A 69 -5.26 3.24 6.15
N ASP A 70 -4.48 2.35 6.78
CA ASP A 70 -4.64 0.92 6.62
C ASP A 70 -5.87 0.44 7.42
N PRO A 71 -6.93 0.00 6.75
CA PRO A 71 -8.13 -0.53 7.43
C PRO A 71 -8.13 -2.05 7.56
N TYR A 72 -7.05 -2.74 7.15
CA TYR A 72 -7.07 -4.18 6.96
C TYR A 72 -6.53 -4.91 8.18
N HIS A 73 -7.29 -5.91 8.65
CA HIS A 73 -6.94 -6.68 9.84
C HIS A 73 -6.84 -8.17 9.56
N GLY A 74 -7.26 -8.63 8.38
CA GLY A 74 -7.34 -10.06 8.08
C GLY A 74 -6.44 -10.49 6.93
N PRO A 75 -6.18 -11.82 6.84
CA PRO A 75 -5.40 -12.36 5.73
C PRO A 75 -6.09 -12.15 4.40
N GLY A 76 -5.29 -11.91 3.34
CA GLY A 76 -5.80 -11.77 1.98
C GLY A 76 -6.42 -10.42 1.65
N GLN A 77 -6.55 -9.50 2.61
CA GLN A 77 -7.13 -8.18 2.35
C GLN A 77 -6.11 -7.22 1.75
N ALA A 78 -5.01 -6.96 2.47
CA ALA A 78 -3.99 -6.02 2.03
C ALA A 78 -3.15 -6.59 0.89
N HIS A 79 -2.88 -5.77 -0.13
CA HIS A 79 -1.94 -6.14 -1.20
C HIS A 79 -1.08 -4.95 -1.64
N GLY A 80 -0.93 -3.95 -0.79
CA GLY A 80 -0.02 -2.83 -1.01
C GLY A 80 -0.61 -1.61 -1.69
N LEU A 81 -1.91 -1.58 -1.97
CA LEU A 81 -2.61 -0.43 -2.53
C LEU A 81 -3.68 0.02 -1.54
N CYS A 82 -3.68 1.30 -1.15
CA CYS A 82 -4.68 1.79 -0.20
C CYS A 82 -6.10 1.63 -0.76
N PHE A 83 -7.04 1.36 0.12
CA PHE A 83 -8.46 1.10 -0.16
C PHE A 83 -8.73 -0.17 -0.98
N SER A 84 -7.70 -0.77 -1.59
CA SER A 84 -7.87 -1.92 -2.48
C SER A 84 -7.79 -3.23 -1.72
N VAL A 85 -8.57 -4.21 -2.16
CA VAL A 85 -8.49 -5.58 -1.66
C VAL A 85 -8.29 -6.54 -2.81
N GLN A 86 -7.82 -7.76 -2.49
CA GLN A 86 -7.64 -8.81 -3.49
C GLN A 86 -8.98 -9.19 -4.13
N PRO A 87 -8.96 -9.72 -5.37
CA PRO A 87 -10.19 -10.27 -5.96
C PRO A 87 -10.82 -11.32 -5.04
N GLY A 88 -12.13 -11.28 -4.94
CA GLY A 88 -12.89 -12.21 -4.09
C GLY A 88 -13.09 -11.74 -2.66
N VAL A 89 -12.41 -10.67 -2.25
CA VAL A 89 -12.58 -10.08 -0.92
C VAL A 89 -13.57 -8.91 -1.03
N PRO A 90 -14.55 -8.79 -0.12
CA PRO A 90 -15.50 -7.66 -0.16
C PRO A 90 -14.80 -6.32 -0.07
N ALA A 91 -15.27 -5.33 -0.82
CA ALA A 91 -14.74 -3.98 -0.79
C ALA A 91 -14.93 -3.38 0.61
N PRO A 92 -13.88 -2.73 1.17
CA PRO A 92 -14.02 -2.11 2.49
C PRO A 92 -15.02 -0.94 2.45
N PRO A 93 -15.64 -0.60 3.59
CA PRO A 93 -16.63 0.47 3.63
C PRO A 93 -16.16 1.80 3.07
N SER A 94 -14.88 2.16 3.30
CA SER A 94 -14.32 3.39 2.76
C SER A 94 -14.30 3.39 1.23
N LEU A 95 -13.97 2.24 0.63
CA LEU A 95 -13.97 2.11 -0.83
C LEU A 95 -15.39 2.14 -1.38
N VAL A 96 -16.33 1.50 -0.69
CA VAL A 96 -17.75 1.55 -1.07
C VAL A 96 -18.23 3.01 -1.14
N ASN A 97 -17.83 3.82 -0.17
CA ASN A 97 -18.18 5.24 -0.15
C ASN A 97 -17.54 6.00 -1.32
N ILE A 98 -16.28 5.68 -1.68
CA ILE A 98 -15.62 6.27 -2.85
C ILE A 98 -16.38 5.92 -4.12
N TYR A 99 -16.78 4.66 -4.27
CA TYR A 99 -17.55 4.20 -5.44
C TYR A 99 -18.89 4.93 -5.55
N LYS A 100 -19.58 5.12 -4.42
CA LYS A 100 -20.84 5.86 -4.40
C LYS A 100 -20.65 7.30 -4.86
N GLU A 101 -19.57 7.94 -4.43
CA GLU A 101 -19.27 9.30 -4.83
C GLU A 101 -18.95 9.41 -6.32
N LEU A 102 -18.18 8.45 -6.85
CA LEU A 102 -17.89 8.41 -8.28
C LEU A 102 -19.16 8.22 -9.11
N LYS A 103 -20.11 7.41 -8.63
CA LYS A 103 -21.40 7.23 -9.28
C LYS A 103 -22.20 8.52 -9.23
N ARG A 104 -22.27 9.15 -8.09
CA ARG A 104 -23.02 10.39 -7.89
C ARG A 104 -22.50 11.54 -8.75
N ASP A 105 -21.18 11.72 -8.78
CA ASP A 105 -20.55 12.88 -9.40
C ASP A 105 -20.33 12.69 -10.90
N LEU A 106 -19.84 11.51 -11.30
CA LEU A 106 -19.41 11.25 -12.67
C LEU A 106 -20.23 10.19 -13.41
N ASN A 107 -21.25 9.65 -12.74
CA ASN A 107 -22.09 8.57 -13.28
C ASN A 107 -21.29 7.34 -13.70
N ILE A 108 -20.18 7.05 -12.99
CA ILE A 108 -19.38 5.87 -13.21
C ILE A 108 -20.03 4.68 -12.50
N ASP A 109 -20.24 3.59 -13.21
CA ASP A 109 -20.86 2.41 -12.63
C ASP A 109 -19.98 1.83 -11.52
N ILE A 110 -20.63 1.38 -10.43
CA ILE A 110 -19.94 0.81 -9.28
C ILE A 110 -19.44 -0.59 -9.66
N PRO A 111 -18.11 -0.84 -9.59
CA PRO A 111 -17.58 -2.16 -9.84
C PRO A 111 -18.09 -3.18 -8.82
N ASN A 112 -18.10 -4.46 -9.22
CA ASN A 112 -18.51 -5.54 -8.33
C ASN A 112 -17.33 -6.13 -7.53
N HIS A 113 -16.21 -5.40 -7.46
CA HIS A 113 -14.99 -5.84 -6.77
C HIS A 113 -14.30 -4.63 -6.15
N GLY A 114 -13.36 -4.89 -5.24
CA GLY A 114 -12.56 -3.84 -4.61
C GLY A 114 -11.10 -3.85 -5.02
N TYR A 115 -10.76 -4.43 -6.16
CA TYR A 115 -9.39 -4.56 -6.64
C TYR A 115 -9.03 -3.37 -7.53
N LEU A 116 -8.11 -2.52 -7.06
CA LEU A 116 -7.82 -1.22 -7.68
C LEU A 116 -6.53 -1.19 -8.51
N GLN A 117 -6.04 -2.36 -8.93
CA GLN A 117 -4.82 -2.41 -9.75
C GLN A 117 -4.94 -1.55 -11.01
N SER A 118 -6.13 -1.51 -11.63
CA SER A 118 -6.35 -0.70 -12.84
C SER A 118 -6.17 0.80 -12.58
N TRP A 119 -6.47 1.25 -11.36
CA TRP A 119 -6.23 2.66 -10.99
C TRP A 119 -4.73 2.94 -10.93
N ALA A 120 -3.96 2.03 -10.30
CA ALA A 120 -2.51 2.17 -10.23
C ALA A 120 -1.89 2.16 -11.62
N ASP A 121 -2.39 1.30 -12.51
CA ASP A 121 -1.91 1.20 -13.89
C ASP A 121 -2.13 2.50 -14.66
N GLN A 122 -3.09 3.31 -14.25
CA GLN A 122 -3.41 4.59 -14.89
C GLN A 122 -2.70 5.78 -14.26
N GLY A 123 -1.87 5.55 -13.24
CA GLY A 123 -1.10 6.62 -12.61
C GLY A 123 -1.62 7.07 -11.26
N VAL A 124 -2.50 6.30 -10.62
CA VAL A 124 -2.95 6.60 -9.27
C VAL A 124 -2.03 5.89 -8.27
N LEU A 125 -1.23 6.67 -7.55
CA LEU A 125 -0.33 6.15 -6.52
C LEU A 125 -1.10 6.06 -5.21
N CYS A 126 -1.43 4.84 -4.79
CA CYS A 126 -2.23 4.59 -3.59
C CYS A 126 -1.32 4.15 -2.45
N LEU A 127 -0.99 5.06 -1.55
CA LEU A 127 -0.09 4.81 -0.43
C LEU A 127 -0.84 4.66 0.87
N LEU A 128 -0.42 3.68 1.68
CA LEU A 128 -0.88 3.54 3.05
C LEU A 128 0.05 4.31 3.97
N TYR A 129 -0.51 4.93 5.00
CA TYR A 129 0.29 5.59 6.01
C TYR A 129 -0.18 5.21 7.40
N THR A 130 0.72 5.34 8.38
CA THR A 130 0.38 5.23 9.79
C THR A 130 0.65 6.58 10.43
N SER A 131 -0.25 7.00 11.31
CA SER A 131 -0.08 8.25 12.03
C SER A 131 0.40 7.94 13.45
N PRO A 132 1.38 8.70 13.97
CA PRO A 132 1.81 8.53 15.35
C PRO A 132 0.86 9.14 16.36
N SER A 133 -0.28 9.65 15.95
CA SER A 133 -1.24 10.31 16.80
C SER A 133 -1.85 9.34 17.81
N PRO A 134 -2.00 9.73 19.09
CA PRO A 134 -2.69 8.91 20.08
C PRO A 134 -4.12 8.54 19.67
N ARG A 135 -4.78 9.38 18.86
CA ARG A 135 -6.11 9.12 18.34
C ARG A 135 -6.10 7.87 17.46
N ASP A 136 -5.08 7.74 16.60
CA ASP A 136 -4.99 6.60 15.71
C ASP A 136 -4.74 5.31 16.49
N LYS A 137 -3.99 5.38 17.57
CA LYS A 137 -3.76 4.23 18.44
C LYS A 137 -5.05 3.72 19.07
N ARG A 138 -6.02 4.59 19.32
CA ARG A 138 -7.31 4.20 19.87
C ARG A 138 -8.23 3.56 18.83
N GLN A 139 -8.00 3.85 17.57
CA GLN A 139 -8.82 3.34 16.48
C GLN A 139 -8.30 1.99 15.95
N SER A 140 -7.08 1.65 16.27
CA SER A 140 -6.46 0.42 15.77
C SER A 140 -6.77 -0.81 16.63
#